data_65325556f709ab864c2e0cc6397a708e
#
_entry.id   65325556f709ab864c2e0cc6397a708e
#
_cell.length_a   1.000
_cell.length_b   1.000
_cell.length_c   1.000
_cell.angle_alpha   90.00
_cell.angle_beta   90.00
_cell.angle_gamma   90.00
#
_symmetry.space_group_name_H-M   'P 1'
#
loop_
_entity.id
_entity.type
_entity.pdbx_description
1 polymer ?
#
loop_
_entity_poly.entity_id
_entity_poly.type
_entity_poly.pdbx_seq_one_letter_code
_entity_poly.pdbx_strand_id
1 'polypeptide(L)' 'AREFAAFGIRVGAVAPGMIETPMTQGMNQKARDALVASIPVARIGLPEDIWLAVKFILECDYFNARTIDVDGGLSM' A
#
# COMPACT_ATOMS: atom_id res chain seq x y z
N ALA A 1 5.29 -6.25 18.94
CA ALA A 1 3.84 -6.49 18.82
C ALA A 1 3.31 -7.46 19.88
N ARG A 2 4.11 -8.42 20.30
CA ARG A 2 3.69 -9.36 21.36
C ARG A 2 3.37 -8.66 22.67
N GLU A 3 4.16 -7.68 23.05
CA GLU A 3 3.94 -6.89 24.27
C GLU A 3 2.63 -6.13 24.20
N PHE A 4 2.37 -5.52 23.06
CA PHE A 4 1.11 -4.77 22.86
C PHE A 4 -0.09 -5.69 22.80
N ALA A 5 0.05 -6.87 22.22
CA ALA A 5 -1.04 -7.83 22.16
C ALA A 5 -1.50 -8.26 23.56
N ALA A 6 -0.57 -8.37 24.51
CA ALA A 6 -0.89 -8.71 25.90
C ALA A 6 -1.78 -7.65 26.56
N PHE A 7 -1.80 -6.42 26.03
CA PHE A 7 -2.67 -5.34 26.51
C PHE A 7 -3.86 -5.09 25.60
N GLY A 8 -4.15 -5.99 24.66
CA GLY A 8 -5.26 -5.82 23.73
C GLY A 8 -4.96 -4.85 22.59
N ILE A 9 -3.70 -4.53 22.35
CA ILE A 9 -3.29 -3.59 21.30
C ILE A 9 -2.79 -4.38 20.10
N ARG A 10 -3.29 -4.03 18.90
CA ARG A 10 -2.81 -4.60 17.64
C ARG A 10 -1.96 -3.58 16.91
N VAL A 11 -0.96 -4.06 16.18
CA VAL A 11 -0.07 -3.23 15.39
C VAL A 11 -0.06 -3.75 13.96
N GLY A 12 -0.24 -2.84 13.01
CA GLY A 12 -0.14 -3.17 11.60
C GLY A 12 0.48 -2.02 10.83
N ALA A 13 0.97 -2.32 9.66
CA ALA A 13 1.58 -1.32 8.78
C ALA A 13 1.17 -1.58 7.33
N VAL A 14 1.16 -0.50 6.53
CA VAL A 14 0.93 -0.56 5.10
C VAL A 14 2.17 -0.01 4.41
N ALA A 15 2.72 -0.78 3.47
CA ALA A 15 3.85 -0.34 2.65
C ALA A 15 3.31 -0.03 1.25
N PRO A 16 3.06 1.25 0.91
CA PRO A 16 2.54 1.60 -0.40
C PRO A 16 3.64 1.58 -1.46
N GLY A 17 3.27 1.24 -2.69
CA GLY A 17 4.12 1.42 -3.84
C GLY A 17 3.92 2.79 -4.45
N MET A 18 3.81 2.87 -5.79
CA MET A 18 3.56 4.14 -6.48
C MET A 18 2.08 4.48 -6.43
N ILE A 19 1.77 5.58 -5.77
CA ILE A 19 0.39 6.04 -5.57
C ILE A 19 0.23 7.37 -6.29
N GLU A 20 -0.92 7.59 -6.92
CA GLU A 20 -1.24 8.82 -7.62
C GLU A 20 -1.24 10.00 -6.67
N THR A 21 -0.41 10.99 -6.97
CA THR A 21 -0.25 12.23 -6.21
C THR A 21 -0.11 13.37 -7.20
N PRO A 22 -0.16 14.64 -6.76
CA PRO A 22 0.16 15.75 -7.67
C PRO A 22 1.52 15.62 -8.35
N MET A 23 2.50 15.02 -7.68
CA MET A 23 3.82 14.79 -8.27
C MET A 23 3.77 13.80 -9.44
N THR A 24 3.06 12.67 -9.28
CA THR A 24 2.94 11.69 -10.36
C THR A 24 2.07 12.21 -11.49
N GLN A 25 1.06 13.02 -11.18
CA GLN A 25 0.21 13.67 -12.20
C GLN A 25 1.00 14.66 -13.02
N GLY A 26 2.03 15.30 -12.44
CA GLY A 26 2.89 16.26 -13.13
C GLY A 26 4.00 15.62 -13.97
N MET A 27 4.16 14.32 -13.96
CA MET A 27 5.17 13.63 -14.77
C MET A 27 4.83 13.72 -16.25
N ASN A 28 5.87 13.82 -17.12
CA ASN A 28 5.60 13.74 -18.55
C ASN A 28 5.14 12.33 -18.93
N GLN A 29 4.44 12.22 -20.05
CA GLN A 29 3.78 10.98 -20.44
C GLN A 29 4.78 9.83 -20.64
N LYS A 30 5.96 10.10 -21.19
CA LYS A 30 6.97 9.08 -21.43
C LYS A 30 7.47 8.47 -20.10
N ALA A 31 7.76 9.31 -19.11
CA ALA A 31 8.20 8.87 -17.80
C ALA A 31 7.10 8.10 -17.08
N ARG A 32 5.85 8.58 -17.20
CA ARG A 32 4.70 7.93 -16.60
C ARG A 32 4.45 6.55 -17.21
N ASP A 33 4.54 6.45 -18.53
CA ASP A 33 4.37 5.17 -19.24
C ASP A 33 5.44 4.15 -18.83
N ALA A 34 6.68 4.59 -18.69
CA ALA A 34 7.76 3.73 -18.23
C ALA A 34 7.51 3.23 -16.81
N LEU A 35 7.01 4.10 -15.93
CA LEU A 35 6.67 3.73 -14.57
C LEU A 35 5.55 2.70 -14.54
N VAL A 36 4.48 2.95 -15.26
CA VAL A 36 3.32 2.04 -15.34
C VAL A 36 3.75 0.67 -15.87
N ALA A 37 4.62 0.65 -16.88
CA ALA A 37 5.10 -0.59 -17.46
C ALA A 37 5.91 -1.44 -16.47
N SER A 38 6.52 -0.81 -15.46
CA SER A 38 7.28 -1.51 -14.43
C SER A 38 6.40 -2.16 -13.35
N ILE A 39 5.13 -1.78 -13.29
CA ILE A 39 4.20 -2.28 -12.27
C ILE A 39 3.42 -3.47 -12.83
N PRO A 40 3.50 -4.66 -12.22
CA PRO A 40 2.81 -5.86 -12.73
C PRO A 40 1.30 -5.66 -12.95
N VAL A 41 0.62 -4.90 -12.08
CA VAL A 41 -0.81 -4.61 -12.24
C VAL A 41 -1.07 -3.58 -13.34
N ALA A 42 -0.01 -2.96 -13.88
CA ALA A 42 -0.05 -2.04 -15.02
C ALA A 42 -0.85 -0.75 -14.77
N ARG A 43 -0.85 -0.27 -13.53
CA ARG A 43 -1.39 1.05 -13.19
C ARG A 43 -0.74 1.59 -11.93
N ILE A 44 -0.75 2.92 -11.80
CA ILE A 44 -0.37 3.57 -10.55
C ILE A 44 -1.55 3.42 -9.58
N GLY A 45 -1.26 3.13 -8.32
CA GLY A 45 -2.30 2.96 -7.32
C GLY A 45 -2.98 4.28 -6.98
N LEU A 46 -4.18 4.19 -6.43
CA LEU A 46 -4.94 5.35 -5.97
C LEU A 46 -4.91 5.38 -4.42
N PRO A 47 -5.13 6.55 -3.81
CA PRO A 47 -5.25 6.63 -2.35
C PRO A 47 -6.28 5.64 -1.78
N GLU A 48 -7.33 5.35 -2.53
CA GLU A 48 -8.33 4.35 -2.14
C GLU A 48 -7.75 2.96 -1.96
N ASP A 49 -6.75 2.60 -2.76
CA ASP A 49 -6.09 1.30 -2.64
C ASP A 49 -5.41 1.16 -1.28
N ILE A 50 -4.82 2.25 -0.79
CA ILE A 50 -4.20 2.29 0.53
C ILE A 50 -5.27 2.25 1.62
N TRP A 51 -6.37 2.98 1.44
CA TRP A 51 -7.46 2.97 2.39
C TRP A 51 -8.05 1.58 2.59
N LEU A 52 -8.18 0.79 1.52
CA LEU A 52 -8.68 -0.57 1.62
C LEU A 52 -7.80 -1.44 2.51
N ALA A 53 -6.48 -1.26 2.44
CA ALA A 53 -5.55 -1.98 3.30
C ALA A 53 -5.67 -1.51 4.76
N VAL A 54 -5.78 -0.21 4.99
CA VAL A 54 -5.98 0.34 6.33
C VAL A 54 -7.29 -0.18 6.93
N LYS A 55 -8.35 -0.17 6.14
CA LYS A 55 -9.65 -0.67 6.55
C LYS A 55 -9.58 -2.14 6.94
N PHE A 56 -8.88 -2.96 6.16
CA PHE A 56 -8.68 -4.36 6.49
C PHE A 56 -8.01 -4.52 7.86
N ILE A 57 -6.94 -3.76 8.11
CA ILE A 57 -6.22 -3.82 9.39
C ILE A 57 -7.15 -3.45 10.55
N LEU A 58 -7.99 -2.43 10.36
CA LEU A 58 -8.92 -1.98 11.39
C LEU A 58 -10.03 -2.99 11.67
N GLU A 59 -10.53 -3.67 10.64
CA GLU A 59 -11.66 -4.58 10.74
C GLU A 59 -11.28 -6.01 11.05
N CYS A 60 -10.08 -6.44 10.68
CA CYS A 60 -9.64 -7.81 10.89
C CYS A 60 -8.82 -7.91 12.17
N ASP A 61 -9.46 -8.26 13.26
CA ASP A 61 -8.80 -8.30 14.57
C ASP A 61 -7.83 -9.47 14.74
N TYR A 62 -7.80 -10.39 13.79
CA TYR A 62 -6.82 -11.47 13.77
C TYR A 62 -5.52 -11.07 13.06
N PHE A 63 -5.48 -9.89 12.42
CA PHE A 63 -4.29 -9.35 11.78
C PHE A 63 -3.46 -8.58 12.81
N ASN A 64 -2.20 -8.97 12.98
CA ASN A 64 -1.32 -8.32 13.95
C ASN A 64 0.14 -8.50 13.56
N ALA A 65 0.95 -7.47 13.80
CA ALA A 65 2.41 -7.50 13.67
C ALA A 65 2.90 -7.80 12.25
N ARG A 66 2.15 -7.39 11.23
CA ARG A 66 2.52 -7.62 9.84
C ARG A 66 2.40 -6.34 9.03
N THR A 67 3.07 -6.33 7.89
CA THR A 67 2.98 -5.26 6.90
C THR A 67 2.26 -5.78 5.67
N ILE A 68 1.33 -4.98 5.15
CA ILE A 68 0.65 -5.26 3.89
C ILE A 68 1.31 -4.43 2.81
N ASP A 69 1.85 -5.08 1.78
CA ASP A 69 2.42 -4.40 0.62
C ASP A 69 1.31 -4.11 -0.38
N VAL A 70 1.11 -2.82 -0.70
CA VAL A 70 0.08 -2.38 -1.65
C VAL A 70 0.80 -1.63 -2.77
N ASP A 71 1.38 -2.37 -3.70
CA ASP A 71 2.32 -1.85 -4.68
C ASP A 71 2.10 -2.38 -6.10
N GLY A 72 0.97 -3.03 -6.35
CA GLY A 72 0.68 -3.61 -7.66
C GLY A 72 1.62 -4.74 -8.06
N GLY A 73 2.36 -5.29 -7.11
CA GLY A 73 3.29 -6.40 -7.35
C GLY A 73 4.73 -5.98 -7.57
N LEU A 74 5.08 -4.71 -7.37
CA LEU A 74 6.44 -4.21 -7.60
C LEU A 74 7.50 -4.93 -6.75
N SER A 75 7.14 -5.34 -5.54
CA SER A 75 8.08 -5.99 -4.60
C SER A 75 8.25 -7.48 -4.82
N MET A 76 7.61 -8.03 -5.83
CA MET A 76 7.71 -9.47 -6.10
C MET A 76 9.10 -9.88 -6.58
#